data_1c7d467c9d23835ac54da40456c1e309
#
_entry.id   1c7d467c9d23835ac54da40456c1e309
#
_cell.length_a   1.000
_cell.length_b   1.000
_cell.length_c   1.000
_cell.angle_alpha   90.00
_cell.angle_beta   90.00
_cell.angle_gamma   90.00
#
_symmetry.space_group_name_H-M   'P 1'
#
loop_
_entity.id
_entity.type
_entity.pdbx_description
1 polymer ?
#
loop_
_entity_poly.entity_id
_entity_poly.type
_entity_poly.pdbx_seq_one_letter_code
_entity_poly.pdbx_strand_id
1 'polypeptide(L)'
;GVCGGDGTDDDADEICDDVDDCVGEYDECAVCNGDGIADGTCDCAGNVDDCAGNCGGSSVEDECGVCDGDGSSCGDDGGSISGGCDLPVNNIHLSDGDVWYNVDFDIGGFQWNVDGATVTATAGGDAAAAGFTVQGAGSTVLGFSFTGSTVPTGCGTLTQMTLSGDAT
;
A
#
# COMPACT_ATOMS: atom_id res chain seq x y z
N GLY A 1 -39.81 11.38 41.51
CA GLY A 1 -39.62 11.69 42.92
C GLY A 1 -40.31 13.00 43.30
N VAL A 2 -40.53 13.28 44.57
CA VAL A 2 -41.11 14.55 45.02
C VAL A 2 -39.95 15.37 45.57
N CYS A 3 -39.49 16.33 44.79
CA CYS A 3 -38.57 17.35 45.28
C CYS A 3 -39.15 18.10 46.44
N GLY A 4 -38.42 18.33 47.52
CA GLY A 4 -38.88 19.06 48.68
C GLY A 4 -38.96 20.55 48.42
N GLY A 5 -40.11 21.02 47.90
CA GLY A 5 -40.39 22.39 47.55
C GLY A 5 -41.02 22.53 46.17
N ASP A 6 -40.80 23.68 45.50
CA ASP A 6 -41.25 23.93 44.12
C ASP A 6 -40.21 23.42 43.06
N GLY A 7 -39.25 22.52 43.47
CA GLY A 7 -38.26 21.96 42.58
C GLY A 7 -38.87 21.00 41.54
N THR A 8 -38.30 21.02 40.37
CA THR A 8 -38.57 20.05 39.27
C THR A 8 -37.57 18.87 39.36
N ASP A 9 -37.92 17.76 38.75
CA ASP A 9 -37.13 16.55 38.57
C ASP A 9 -37.50 16.09 37.15
N ASP A 10 -36.82 16.68 36.17
CA ASP A 10 -37.21 16.57 34.75
C ASP A 10 -36.82 15.20 34.15
N ASP A 11 -35.76 14.53 34.69
CA ASP A 11 -35.35 13.20 34.23
C ASP A 11 -35.82 12.07 35.09
N ALA A 12 -36.47 12.40 36.22
CA ALA A 12 -37.13 11.46 37.17
C ALA A 12 -36.15 10.47 37.85
N ASP A 13 -34.91 10.90 38.10
CA ASP A 13 -33.90 10.10 38.79
C ASP A 13 -33.94 10.20 40.33
N GLU A 14 -34.92 10.99 40.87
CA GLU A 14 -35.15 11.29 42.29
C GLU A 14 -34.21 12.37 42.88
N ILE A 15 -33.38 13.00 42.05
CA ILE A 15 -32.58 14.19 42.42
C ILE A 15 -33.30 15.42 41.81
N CYS A 16 -33.35 16.50 42.53
CA CYS A 16 -34.00 17.71 42.00
C CYS A 16 -33.03 18.47 41.10
N ASP A 17 -33.54 19.02 39.98
CA ASP A 17 -32.73 19.75 38.97
C ASP A 17 -31.82 20.82 39.54
N ASP A 18 -32.16 21.43 40.70
CA ASP A 18 -31.41 22.49 41.33
C ASP A 18 -30.16 21.99 42.08
N VAL A 19 -30.05 20.68 42.34
CA VAL A 19 -28.95 20.01 43.03
C VAL A 19 -28.38 18.83 42.22
N ASP A 20 -28.98 18.55 41.07
CA ASP A 20 -28.53 17.51 40.18
C ASP A 20 -27.37 18.00 39.33
N ASP A 21 -26.27 17.20 39.28
CA ASP A 21 -25.12 17.46 38.43
C ASP A 21 -25.38 17.20 36.95
N CYS A 22 -26.49 16.45 36.63
CA CYS A 22 -26.86 16.13 35.26
C CYS A 22 -28.37 15.94 35.14
N VAL A 23 -29.09 16.95 34.72
CA VAL A 23 -30.51 16.85 34.35
C VAL A 23 -30.61 16.15 33.01
N GLY A 24 -30.71 14.79 33.02
CA GLY A 24 -30.71 13.92 31.86
C GLY A 24 -29.94 12.64 32.06
N GLU A 25 -29.38 12.14 30.99
CA GLU A 25 -28.58 10.91 31.05
C GLU A 25 -27.09 11.17 30.76
N TYR A 26 -26.22 10.50 31.48
CA TYR A 26 -24.80 10.48 31.13
C TYR A 26 -24.58 9.51 29.95
N ASP A 27 -23.84 9.99 28.94
CA ASP A 27 -23.35 9.12 27.89
C ASP A 27 -22.25 8.16 28.39
N GLU A 28 -21.77 7.26 27.54
CA GLU A 28 -20.69 6.33 27.87
C GLU A 28 -19.36 7.01 28.18
N CYS A 29 -19.22 8.30 27.88
CA CYS A 29 -18.08 9.13 28.20
C CYS A 29 -18.24 9.92 29.51
N ALA A 30 -19.30 9.64 30.26
CA ALA A 30 -19.72 10.36 31.47
C ALA A 30 -19.94 11.88 31.22
N VAL A 31 -20.39 12.25 30.04
CA VAL A 31 -20.81 13.61 29.68
C VAL A 31 -22.34 13.67 29.77
N CYS A 32 -22.83 14.61 30.57
CA CYS A 32 -24.26 14.80 30.72
C CYS A 32 -24.91 15.24 29.40
N ASN A 33 -25.92 14.52 28.95
CA ASN A 33 -26.57 14.69 27.65
C ASN A 33 -25.58 14.72 26.48
N GLY A 34 -24.47 13.98 26.59
CA GLY A 34 -23.45 13.88 25.56
C GLY A 34 -23.92 12.99 24.40
N ASP A 35 -23.23 13.12 23.28
CA ASP A 35 -23.48 12.32 22.07
C ASP A 35 -22.71 10.98 22.06
N GLY A 36 -22.00 10.66 23.17
CA GLY A 36 -21.20 9.46 23.30
C GLY A 36 -19.85 9.49 22.56
N ILE A 37 -19.35 8.32 22.19
CA ILE A 37 -18.12 8.18 21.41
C ILE A 37 -18.38 8.70 19.99
N ALA A 38 -17.58 9.65 19.53
CA ALA A 38 -17.74 10.25 18.21
C ALA A 38 -17.57 9.22 17.09
N ASP A 39 -18.35 9.37 16.02
CA ASP A 39 -18.25 8.51 14.84
C ASP A 39 -16.81 8.45 14.30
N GLY A 40 -16.28 7.24 14.11
CA GLY A 40 -14.93 7.01 13.63
C GLY A 40 -13.85 7.00 14.72
N THR A 41 -14.25 7.16 15.99
CA THR A 41 -13.37 6.99 17.14
C THR A 41 -13.75 5.73 17.92
N CYS A 42 -12.85 5.24 18.75
CA CYS A 42 -13.04 4.00 19.52
C CYS A 42 -13.15 4.24 21.03
N ASP A 43 -12.91 5.47 21.49
CA ASP A 43 -13.02 5.84 22.89
C ASP A 43 -13.40 7.32 23.07
N CYS A 44 -13.65 7.69 24.34
CA CYS A 44 -14.01 9.04 24.72
C CYS A 44 -12.86 10.06 24.62
N ALA A 45 -11.64 9.62 24.42
CA ALA A 45 -10.46 10.49 24.22
C ALA A 45 -10.28 10.88 22.75
N GLY A 46 -11.10 10.33 21.83
CA GLY A 46 -11.05 10.59 20.41
C GLY A 46 -9.97 9.76 19.70
N ASN A 47 -9.53 8.66 20.29
CA ASN A 47 -8.64 7.72 19.65
C ASN A 47 -9.36 6.97 18.51
N VAL A 48 -8.57 6.50 17.54
CA VAL A 48 -9.03 5.63 16.44
C VAL A 48 -8.40 4.26 16.59
N ASP A 49 -9.04 3.24 16.03
CA ASP A 49 -8.43 1.92 15.96
C ASP A 49 -7.22 1.95 15.03
N ASP A 50 -6.14 1.29 15.45
CA ASP A 50 -5.02 1.00 14.57
C ASP A 50 -5.37 -0.12 13.58
N CYS A 51 -4.49 -0.43 12.65
CA CYS A 51 -4.73 -1.49 11.66
C CYS A 51 -4.88 -2.89 12.28
N ALA A 52 -4.45 -3.10 13.54
CA ALA A 52 -4.64 -4.34 14.28
C ALA A 52 -5.95 -4.36 15.08
N GLY A 53 -6.75 -3.28 15.03
CA GLY A 53 -8.00 -3.13 15.76
C GLY A 53 -7.83 -2.77 17.23
N ASN A 54 -6.69 -2.18 17.61
CA ASN A 54 -6.46 -1.69 18.97
C ASN A 54 -6.76 -0.20 19.04
N CYS A 55 -7.68 0.19 19.92
CA CYS A 55 -8.03 1.59 20.14
C CYS A 55 -6.84 2.39 20.65
N GLY A 56 -6.48 3.48 19.94
CA GLY A 56 -5.31 4.29 20.27
C GLY A 56 -3.97 3.58 20.07
N GLY A 57 -3.96 2.46 19.35
CA GLY A 57 -2.77 1.72 19.00
C GLY A 57 -1.85 2.50 18.05
N SER A 58 -0.68 1.95 17.80
CA SER A 58 0.34 2.57 16.95
C SER A 58 0.72 1.72 15.74
N SER A 59 0.04 0.59 15.55
CA SER A 59 0.24 -0.27 14.39
C SER A 59 -0.18 0.45 13.12
N VAL A 60 0.68 0.45 12.11
CA VAL A 60 0.43 1.08 10.81
C VAL A 60 0.49 0.03 9.71
N GLU A 61 -0.31 0.23 8.68
CA GLU A 61 -0.19 -0.59 7.48
C GLU A 61 1.08 -0.20 6.72
N ASP A 62 1.80 -1.22 6.24
CA ASP A 62 2.88 -1.02 5.29
C ASP A 62 2.31 -0.64 3.90
N GLU A 63 3.19 -0.39 2.92
CA GLU A 63 2.81 -0.04 1.55
C GLU A 63 1.99 -1.12 0.82
N CYS A 64 1.89 -2.32 1.40
CA CYS A 64 1.10 -3.45 0.90
C CYS A 64 -0.24 -3.63 1.61
N GLY A 65 -0.58 -2.76 2.58
CA GLY A 65 -1.77 -2.88 3.40
C GLY A 65 -1.67 -3.96 4.49
N VAL A 66 -0.45 -4.41 4.82
CA VAL A 66 -0.22 -5.37 5.91
C VAL A 66 0.05 -4.60 7.20
N CYS A 67 -0.77 -4.86 8.21
CA CYS A 67 -0.62 -4.25 9.52
C CYS A 67 0.69 -4.66 10.18
N ASP A 68 1.50 -3.68 10.62
CA ASP A 68 2.86 -3.85 11.15
C ASP A 68 3.79 -4.60 10.18
N GLY A 69 3.47 -4.57 8.88
CA GLY A 69 4.32 -5.15 7.84
C GLY A 69 5.62 -4.36 7.66
N ASP A 70 6.61 -5.01 7.10
CA ASP A 70 7.92 -4.42 6.77
C ASP A 70 8.09 -4.14 5.27
N GLY A 71 6.98 -4.19 4.49
CA GLY A 71 6.98 -4.04 3.05
C GLY A 71 7.43 -5.29 2.28
N SER A 72 7.88 -6.34 2.97
CA SER A 72 8.35 -7.57 2.31
C SER A 72 7.24 -8.40 1.67
N SER A 73 5.98 -8.13 2.04
CA SER A 73 4.79 -8.81 1.54
C SER A 73 4.15 -8.15 0.32
N CYS A 74 4.75 -7.08 -0.24
CA CYS A 74 4.25 -6.38 -1.42
C CYS A 74 4.37 -7.16 -2.75
N GLY A 75 4.88 -8.38 -2.72
CA GLY A 75 4.76 -9.33 -3.83
C GLY A 75 3.64 -10.32 -3.56
N ASP A 76 2.95 -10.77 -4.57
CA ASP A 76 1.75 -11.63 -4.51
C ASP A 76 1.84 -12.91 -3.66
N ASP A 77 3.00 -13.25 -3.06
CA ASP A 77 3.21 -14.46 -2.27
C ASP A 77 4.04 -14.26 -0.98
N GLY A 78 4.20 -13.02 -0.46
CA GLY A 78 4.91 -12.75 0.81
C GLY A 78 6.39 -13.16 0.81
N GLY A 79 6.99 -13.29 -0.36
CA GLY A 79 8.39 -13.64 -0.57
C GLY A 79 9.18 -12.47 -1.16
N SER A 80 10.43 -12.32 -0.76
CA SER A 80 11.37 -11.44 -1.44
C SER A 80 11.41 -11.78 -2.93
N ILE A 81 11.15 -10.80 -3.80
CA ILE A 81 11.29 -11.00 -5.25
C ILE A 81 12.74 -11.35 -5.54
N SER A 82 12.99 -12.58 -5.95
CA SER A 82 14.32 -13.11 -6.26
C SER A 82 14.54 -13.34 -7.75
N GLY A 83 13.49 -13.12 -8.56
CA GLY A 83 13.53 -13.28 -10.02
C GLY A 83 12.21 -12.94 -10.68
N GLY A 84 12.20 -12.94 -12.00
CA GLY A 84 11.03 -12.56 -12.78
C GLY A 84 9.78 -13.40 -12.51
N CYS A 85 9.95 -14.67 -12.10
CA CYS A 85 8.82 -15.56 -11.85
C CYS A 85 8.12 -15.30 -10.51
N ASP A 86 8.71 -14.48 -9.64
CA ASP A 86 8.09 -14.04 -8.40
C ASP A 86 7.24 -12.76 -8.61
N LEU A 87 7.29 -12.17 -9.81
CA LEU A 87 6.49 -11.00 -10.15
C LEU A 87 5.03 -11.37 -10.42
N PRO A 88 4.08 -10.47 -10.11
CA PRO A 88 2.74 -10.57 -10.63
C PRO A 88 2.72 -10.64 -12.16
N VAL A 89 1.73 -11.33 -12.72
CA VAL A 89 1.58 -11.43 -14.17
C VAL A 89 1.38 -10.05 -14.80
N ASN A 90 2.04 -9.82 -15.94
CA ASN A 90 2.06 -8.56 -16.69
C ASN A 90 2.81 -7.42 -15.97
N ASN A 91 3.85 -7.78 -15.22
CA ASN A 91 4.74 -6.84 -14.57
C ASN A 91 6.18 -6.99 -15.03
N ILE A 92 6.93 -5.89 -14.90
CA ILE A 92 8.39 -5.83 -15.01
C ILE A 92 8.96 -5.23 -13.74
N HIS A 93 10.19 -5.59 -13.41
CA HIS A 93 10.92 -5.06 -12.25
C HIS A 93 12.40 -4.90 -12.60
N LEU A 94 13.00 -3.79 -12.14
CA LEU A 94 14.42 -3.53 -12.26
C LEU A 94 15.12 -3.88 -10.95
N SER A 95 16.08 -4.80 -11.01
CA SER A 95 16.91 -5.20 -9.87
C SER A 95 18.38 -5.23 -10.28
N ASP A 96 19.20 -4.33 -9.74
CA ASP A 96 20.63 -4.25 -9.97
C ASP A 96 21.06 -4.28 -11.46
N GLY A 97 20.23 -3.72 -12.34
CA GLY A 97 20.45 -3.72 -13.78
C GLY A 97 19.78 -4.89 -14.53
N ASP A 98 19.33 -5.92 -13.86
CA ASP A 98 18.50 -6.97 -14.45
C ASP A 98 17.05 -6.45 -14.59
N VAL A 99 16.48 -6.58 -15.77
CA VAL A 99 15.06 -6.32 -16.01
C VAL A 99 14.32 -7.64 -15.98
N TRP A 100 13.65 -7.91 -14.87
CA TRP A 100 12.82 -9.09 -14.70
C TRP A 100 11.43 -8.86 -15.26
N TYR A 101 10.80 -9.91 -15.75
CA TYR A 101 9.45 -9.86 -16.30
C TYR A 101 8.64 -11.11 -15.96
N ASN A 102 7.31 -10.95 -15.95
CA ASN A 102 6.33 -12.04 -15.93
C ASN A 102 5.14 -11.61 -16.79
N VAL A 103 4.88 -12.31 -17.90
CA VAL A 103 3.82 -11.96 -18.86
C VAL A 103 3.06 -13.18 -19.35
N ASP A 104 1.78 -12.98 -19.65
CA ASP A 104 0.88 -14.00 -20.24
C ASP A 104 0.67 -13.81 -21.74
N PHE A 105 1.50 -12.99 -22.40
CA PHE A 105 1.49 -12.76 -23.84
C PHE A 105 2.90 -12.76 -24.42
N ASP A 106 3.02 -12.93 -25.74
CA ASP A 106 4.29 -12.85 -26.45
C ASP A 106 4.73 -11.39 -26.63
N ILE A 107 5.96 -11.05 -26.23
CA ILE A 107 6.51 -9.71 -26.37
C ILE A 107 7.06 -9.53 -27.79
N GLY A 108 6.43 -8.68 -28.59
CA GLY A 108 6.89 -8.33 -29.95
C GLY A 108 7.88 -7.18 -30.01
N GLY A 109 8.00 -6.41 -28.94
CA GLY A 109 8.91 -5.28 -28.77
C GLY A 109 8.64 -4.56 -27.47
N PHE A 110 9.60 -3.76 -26.98
CA PHE A 110 9.45 -3.01 -25.75
C PHE A 110 10.24 -1.71 -25.78
N GLN A 111 9.77 -0.75 -25.01
CA GLN A 111 10.47 0.50 -24.74
C GLN A 111 10.09 1.02 -23.36
N TRP A 112 11.07 1.54 -22.65
CA TRP A 112 10.88 2.26 -21.39
C TRP A 112 11.94 3.34 -21.19
N ASN A 113 11.73 4.16 -20.18
CA ASN A 113 12.74 5.10 -19.69
C ASN A 113 13.16 4.69 -18.28
N VAL A 114 14.45 4.90 -17.98
CA VAL A 114 15.03 4.71 -16.64
C VAL A 114 15.21 6.09 -16.04
N ASP A 115 14.58 6.32 -14.90
CA ASP A 115 14.71 7.58 -14.17
C ASP A 115 15.92 7.53 -13.21
N GLY A 116 16.56 8.67 -12.99
CA GLY A 116 17.71 8.81 -12.08
C GLY A 116 19.04 8.26 -12.58
N ALA A 117 19.05 7.46 -13.66
CA ALA A 117 20.27 6.85 -14.20
C ALA A 117 20.38 6.96 -15.70
N THR A 118 21.60 6.74 -16.21
CA THR A 118 21.90 6.64 -17.65
C THR A 118 22.23 5.19 -18.00
N VAL A 119 21.57 4.65 -19.03
CA VAL A 119 21.86 3.33 -19.57
C VAL A 119 23.10 3.42 -20.46
N THR A 120 24.17 2.72 -20.07
CA THR A 120 25.46 2.72 -20.76
C THR A 120 25.69 1.50 -21.64
N ALA A 121 25.01 0.39 -21.34
CA ALA A 121 25.01 -0.83 -22.12
C ALA A 121 23.77 -1.66 -21.86
N THR A 122 23.39 -2.50 -22.81
CA THR A 122 22.36 -3.52 -22.69
C THR A 122 22.89 -4.85 -23.23
N ALA A 123 22.54 -5.96 -22.60
CA ALA A 123 22.97 -7.30 -23.03
C ALA A 123 22.08 -8.40 -22.45
N GLY A 124 22.19 -9.58 -23.03
CA GLY A 124 21.65 -10.82 -22.45
C GLY A 124 20.14 -10.89 -22.33
N GLY A 125 19.69 -11.80 -21.48
CA GLY A 125 18.29 -12.09 -21.19
C GLY A 125 17.56 -12.81 -22.32
N ASP A 126 16.27 -13.04 -22.10
CA ASP A 126 15.39 -13.75 -23.05
C ASP A 126 15.16 -12.97 -24.35
N ALA A 127 15.27 -11.62 -24.29
CA ALA A 127 15.20 -10.80 -25.51
C ALA A 127 16.37 -11.11 -26.44
N ALA A 128 17.60 -11.20 -25.94
CA ALA A 128 18.77 -11.56 -26.74
C ALA A 128 18.67 -13.01 -27.24
N ALA A 129 18.20 -13.93 -26.41
CA ALA A 129 17.98 -15.33 -26.80
C ALA A 129 16.93 -15.46 -27.90
N ALA A 130 15.90 -14.61 -27.91
CA ALA A 130 14.88 -14.52 -28.96
C ALA A 130 15.34 -13.78 -30.23
N GLY A 131 16.57 -13.27 -30.25
CA GLY A 131 17.14 -12.55 -31.40
C GLY A 131 16.72 -11.07 -31.49
N PHE A 132 16.35 -10.46 -30.37
CA PHE A 132 16.09 -9.02 -30.28
C PHE A 132 17.40 -8.23 -30.35
N THR A 133 17.31 -7.08 -30.95
CA THR A 133 18.29 -6.00 -30.78
C THR A 133 17.78 -5.12 -29.66
N VAL A 134 18.55 -5.07 -28.54
CA VAL A 134 18.25 -4.19 -27.41
C VAL A 134 19.28 -3.08 -27.39
N GLN A 135 18.82 -1.83 -27.36
CA GLN A 135 19.67 -0.63 -27.34
C GLN A 135 19.26 0.26 -26.17
N GLY A 136 20.26 0.77 -25.46
CA GLY A 136 20.11 1.80 -24.44
C GLY A 136 20.84 3.07 -24.88
N ALA A 137 20.17 4.20 -24.80
CA ALA A 137 20.75 5.51 -25.09
C ALA A 137 20.20 6.57 -24.12
N GLY A 138 21.06 7.11 -23.28
CA GLY A 138 20.63 8.01 -22.23
C GLY A 138 19.72 7.31 -21.23
N SER A 139 18.51 7.78 -21.04
CA SER A 139 17.52 7.12 -20.16
C SER A 139 16.62 6.11 -20.89
N THR A 140 16.68 6.03 -22.23
CA THR A 140 15.75 5.21 -23.02
C THR A 140 16.33 3.86 -23.35
N VAL A 141 15.55 2.80 -23.17
CA VAL A 141 15.83 1.44 -23.63
C VAL A 141 14.78 1.03 -24.65
N LEU A 142 15.24 0.47 -25.77
CA LEU A 142 14.41 0.00 -26.88
C LEU A 142 14.81 -1.41 -27.26
N GLY A 143 13.87 -2.34 -27.28
CA GLY A 143 14.06 -3.73 -27.74
C GLY A 143 13.11 -4.08 -28.87
N PHE A 144 13.67 -4.61 -29.97
CA PHE A 144 12.90 -4.98 -31.15
C PHE A 144 13.61 -6.11 -31.95
N SER A 145 12.83 -6.81 -32.75
CA SER A 145 13.32 -7.84 -33.66
C SER A 145 13.15 -7.44 -35.12
N PHE A 146 14.22 -7.51 -35.90
CA PHE A 146 14.17 -7.29 -37.36
C PHE A 146 13.53 -8.48 -38.11
N THR A 147 13.48 -9.64 -37.49
CA THR A 147 12.96 -10.87 -38.10
C THR A 147 11.50 -11.15 -37.71
N GLY A 148 10.90 -10.32 -36.85
CA GLY A 148 9.57 -10.53 -36.31
C GLY A 148 9.51 -11.62 -35.25
N SER A 149 10.65 -11.98 -34.63
CA SER A 149 10.66 -12.88 -33.49
C SER A 149 10.00 -12.23 -32.28
N THR A 150 9.49 -13.04 -31.36
CA THR A 150 8.91 -12.61 -30.09
C THR A 150 9.65 -13.25 -28.93
N VAL A 151 9.65 -12.60 -27.76
CA VAL A 151 9.95 -13.28 -26.50
C VAL A 151 8.66 -13.98 -26.08
N PRO A 152 8.65 -15.32 -25.94
CA PRO A 152 7.43 -16.04 -25.60
C PRO A 152 6.87 -15.64 -24.23
N THR A 153 5.56 -15.86 -24.04
CA THR A 153 4.91 -15.79 -22.74
C THR A 153 5.70 -16.56 -21.69
N GLY A 154 5.82 -16.02 -20.49
CA GLY A 154 6.59 -16.61 -19.39
C GLY A 154 7.18 -15.57 -18.47
N CYS A 155 8.18 -15.99 -17.70
CA CYS A 155 8.83 -15.16 -16.71
C CYS A 155 10.36 -15.41 -16.70
N GLY A 156 11.14 -14.39 -16.35
CA GLY A 156 12.59 -14.50 -16.32
C GLY A 156 13.28 -13.15 -16.33
N THR A 157 14.50 -13.11 -16.87
CA THR A 157 15.23 -11.85 -17.13
C THR A 157 15.07 -11.47 -18.59
N LEU A 158 14.37 -10.36 -18.85
CA LEU A 158 14.12 -9.87 -20.21
C LEU A 158 15.40 -9.38 -20.87
N THR A 159 16.14 -8.52 -20.17
CA THR A 159 17.46 -8.01 -20.59
C THR A 159 18.24 -7.51 -19.36
N GLN A 160 19.52 -7.30 -19.54
CA GLN A 160 20.39 -6.70 -18.54
C GLN A 160 20.85 -5.32 -18.99
N MET A 161 20.95 -4.38 -18.05
CA MET A 161 21.41 -3.03 -18.30
C MET A 161 22.60 -2.70 -17.42
N THR A 162 23.58 -1.98 -17.99
CA THR A 162 24.59 -1.32 -17.18
C THR A 162 24.18 0.13 -16.98
N LEU A 163 24.03 0.53 -15.75
CA LEU A 163 23.55 1.86 -15.37
C LEU A 163 24.70 2.69 -14.79
N SER A 164 24.66 4.01 -15.01
CA SER A 164 25.48 4.98 -14.31
C SER A 164 24.56 5.99 -13.63
N GLY A 165 24.62 6.08 -12.29
CA GLY A 165 23.69 6.82 -11.43
C GLY A 165 22.81 5.86 -10.63
N ASP A 166 21.93 6.41 -9.82
CA ASP A 166 20.99 5.67 -9.00
C ASP A 166 19.64 5.60 -9.75
N ALA A 167 19.29 4.44 -10.28
CA ALA A 167 18.00 4.20 -10.90
C ALA A 167 16.90 4.12 -9.82
N THR A 168 15.77 4.74 -10.07
CA THR A 168 14.57 4.71 -9.23
C THR A 168 13.36 4.30 -10.06
#